data_1036bb76ae9319edd435acbd8bebad23
#
_entry.id   1036bb76ae9319edd435acbd8bebad23
#
_cell.length_a   1.000
_cell.length_b   1.000
_cell.length_c   1.000
_cell.angle_alpha   90.00
_cell.angle_beta   90.00
_cell.angle_gamma   90.00
#
_symmetry.space_group_name_H-M   'P 1'
#
loop_
_entity.id
_entity.type
_entity.pdbx_description
1 polymer ?
#
loop_
_entity_poly.entity_id
_entity_poly.type
_entity_poly.pdbx_seq_one_letter_code
_entity_poly.pdbx_strand_id
1 'polypeptide(L)'
;MKACTEWDGADNSARFNPKENRTLKKAIIAARKAMIPENYIQRVIQFAEQGYNEIEFKTYDTDWDSEAYLTVSGQNSNNSVRVSNEFLDAVERGGQWNLVQRTDGEVCETLDARELWDKISHAAWACADPGLQYDTTINEWHTCPEGGRIDASNPCSEYMFLDDTACNLASMNLMKFRDEPVS
;
A
#
# COMPACT_ATOMS: atom_id res chain seq x y z
N MET A 1 5.23 0.65 21.70
CA MET A 1 4.71 -0.11 22.84
C MET A 1 5.82 -0.50 23.82
N LYS A 2 6.84 -1.28 23.48
CA LYS A 2 7.95 -1.67 24.36
C LYS A 2 8.52 -0.53 25.22
N ALA A 3 8.69 0.67 24.64
CA ALA A 3 9.19 1.85 25.35
C ALA A 3 8.30 2.31 26.54
N CYS A 4 7.05 1.88 26.57
CA CYS A 4 6.14 2.13 27.70
C CYS A 4 6.09 0.95 28.67
N THR A 5 6.25 -0.28 28.20
CA THR A 5 6.12 -1.50 29.03
C THR A 5 7.41 -1.88 29.75
N GLU A 6 8.56 -1.58 29.15
CA GLU A 6 9.91 -1.84 29.71
C GLU A 6 10.46 -0.63 30.49
N TRP A 7 9.58 0.12 31.17
CA TRP A 7 9.93 1.28 31.98
C TRP A 7 10.51 0.85 33.33
N ASP A 8 11.67 1.40 33.68
CA ASP A 8 12.42 1.13 34.91
C ASP A 8 12.41 2.30 35.91
N GLY A 9 11.70 3.38 35.60
CA GLY A 9 11.58 4.54 36.49
C GLY A 9 10.66 4.31 37.68
N ALA A 10 10.86 5.07 38.76
CA ALA A 10 10.10 4.94 40.02
C ALA A 10 8.64 5.36 39.88
N ASP A 11 8.30 6.29 38.99
CA ASP A 11 6.93 6.75 38.75
C ASP A 11 6.31 6.05 37.55
N ASN A 12 5.39 5.16 37.85
CA ASN A 12 4.68 4.39 36.81
C ASN A 12 3.84 5.24 35.86
N SER A 13 3.41 6.45 36.25
CA SER A 13 2.64 7.35 35.37
C SER A 13 3.54 8.04 34.35
N ALA A 14 4.79 8.28 34.69
CA ALA A 14 5.80 8.90 33.83
C ALA A 14 6.15 8.05 32.61
N ARG A 15 5.91 6.74 32.64
CA ARG A 15 6.23 5.82 31.53
C ARG A 15 5.53 6.17 30.22
N PHE A 16 4.39 6.85 30.26
CA PHE A 16 3.63 7.28 29.09
C PHE A 16 3.92 8.74 28.67
N ASN A 17 4.69 9.45 29.49
CA ASN A 17 5.04 10.84 29.23
C ASN A 17 6.38 10.93 28.48
N PRO A 18 6.42 11.36 27.21
CA PRO A 18 7.67 11.46 26.43
C PRO A 18 8.64 12.53 26.95
N LYS A 19 8.21 13.42 27.86
CA LYS A 19 9.12 14.39 28.51
C LYS A 19 9.97 13.73 29.57
N GLU A 20 9.46 12.69 30.21
CA GLU A 20 10.10 11.97 31.29
C GLU A 20 10.69 10.64 30.82
N ASN A 21 9.97 9.89 30.00
CA ASN A 21 10.44 8.67 29.36
C ASN A 21 11.26 8.95 28.11
N ARG A 22 12.59 8.96 28.25
CA ARG A 22 13.53 9.22 27.13
C ARG A 22 13.44 8.16 26.01
N THR A 23 13.17 6.91 26.36
CA THR A 23 13.03 5.80 25.41
C THR A 23 11.77 5.98 24.57
N LEU A 24 10.66 6.36 25.20
CA LEU A 24 9.42 6.70 24.49
C LEU A 24 9.62 7.91 23.57
N LYS A 25 10.30 8.95 24.03
CA LYS A 25 10.61 10.12 23.22
C LYS A 25 11.41 9.74 21.94
N LYS A 26 12.43 8.89 22.09
CA LYS A 26 13.21 8.39 20.94
C LYS A 26 12.35 7.57 19.99
N ALA A 27 11.49 6.70 20.51
CA ALA A 27 10.58 5.89 19.69
C ALA A 27 9.58 6.75 18.91
N ILE A 28 9.03 7.80 19.53
CA ILE A 28 8.13 8.77 18.86
C ILE A 28 8.87 9.50 17.72
N ILE A 29 10.10 9.97 17.97
CA ILE A 29 10.90 10.65 16.95
C ILE A 29 11.19 9.70 15.78
N ALA A 30 11.56 8.45 16.06
CA ALA A 30 11.80 7.43 15.03
C ALA A 30 10.53 7.13 14.22
N ALA A 31 9.38 7.01 14.88
CA ALA A 31 8.09 6.79 14.22
C ALA A 31 7.71 7.97 13.30
N ARG A 32 7.90 9.22 13.75
CA ARG A 32 7.69 10.42 12.93
C ARG A 32 8.63 10.48 11.73
N LYS A 33 9.90 10.12 11.93
CA LYS A 33 10.88 10.02 10.84
C LYS A 33 10.49 8.95 9.81
N ALA A 34 9.85 7.87 10.26
CA ALA A 34 9.27 6.82 9.40
C ALA A 34 7.89 7.20 8.84
N MET A 35 7.48 8.46 8.93
CA MET A 35 6.22 8.99 8.41
C MET A 35 4.95 8.33 8.99
N ILE A 36 5.03 7.76 10.20
CA ILE A 36 3.85 7.21 10.87
C ILE A 36 2.98 8.37 11.36
N PRO A 37 1.68 8.40 10.99
CA PRO A 37 0.77 9.47 11.41
C PRO A 37 0.63 9.57 12.93
N GLU A 38 0.52 10.79 13.45
CA GLU A 38 0.51 11.09 14.88
C GLU A 38 -0.64 10.38 15.63
N ASN A 39 -1.79 10.21 15.00
CA ASN A 39 -2.94 9.50 15.57
C ASN A 39 -2.63 8.02 15.87
N TYR A 40 -1.82 7.35 15.05
CA TYR A 40 -1.38 5.98 15.32
C TYR A 40 -0.37 5.93 16.47
N ILE A 41 0.55 6.90 16.54
CA ILE A 41 1.51 7.01 17.65
C ILE A 41 0.74 7.16 18.98
N GLN A 42 -0.22 8.07 19.04
CA GLN A 42 -1.06 8.29 20.21
C GLN A 42 -1.89 7.05 20.56
N ARG A 43 -2.46 6.37 19.56
CA ARG A 43 -3.23 5.13 19.77
C ARG A 43 -2.40 4.03 20.40
N VAL A 44 -1.15 3.86 19.97
CA VAL A 44 -0.23 2.85 20.55
C VAL A 44 0.08 3.17 22.03
N ILE A 45 0.25 4.45 22.38
CA ILE A 45 0.45 4.88 23.76
C ILE A 45 -0.79 4.58 24.59
N GLN A 46 -1.98 4.93 24.09
CA GLN A 46 -3.26 4.64 24.76
C GLN A 46 -3.47 3.15 25.01
N PHE A 47 -3.12 2.28 24.08
CA PHE A 47 -3.18 0.84 24.30
C PHE A 47 -2.21 0.39 25.40
N ALA A 48 -1.00 0.96 25.46
CA ALA A 48 -0.07 0.69 26.56
C ALA A 48 -0.61 1.18 27.90
N GLU A 49 -1.29 2.33 27.96
CA GLU A 49 -1.97 2.84 29.15
C GLU A 49 -3.10 1.91 29.62
N GLN A 50 -3.78 1.25 28.70
CA GLN A 50 -4.82 0.25 28.97
C GLN A 50 -4.26 -1.12 29.38
N GLY A 51 -2.94 -1.27 29.43
CA GLY A 51 -2.27 -2.49 29.87
C GLY A 51 -1.89 -3.47 28.77
N TYR A 52 -2.07 -3.10 27.50
CA TYR A 52 -1.58 -3.93 26.38
C TYR A 52 -0.04 -3.85 26.29
N ASN A 53 0.59 -5.00 26.17
CA ASN A 53 2.05 -5.11 26.04
C ASN A 53 2.51 -5.21 24.58
N GLU A 54 1.65 -5.70 23.72
CA GLU A 54 1.88 -5.86 22.28
C GLU A 54 0.61 -5.60 21.49
N ILE A 55 0.78 -5.38 20.18
CA ILE A 55 -0.31 -5.33 19.22
C ILE A 55 -0.01 -6.42 18.21
N GLU A 56 -0.89 -7.40 18.12
CA GLU A 56 -0.82 -8.44 17.11
C GLU A 56 -1.34 -7.90 15.77
N PHE A 57 -0.53 -8.04 14.73
CA PHE A 57 -0.93 -7.80 13.35
C PHE A 57 -1.13 -9.17 12.69
N LYS A 58 -2.38 -9.58 12.57
CA LYS A 58 -2.73 -10.83 11.91
C LYS A 58 -2.31 -10.79 10.45
N THR A 59 -1.67 -11.86 9.99
CA THR A 59 -1.44 -12.12 8.58
C THR A 59 -2.43 -13.19 8.15
N TYR A 60 -3.19 -12.90 7.09
CA TYR A 60 -4.19 -13.82 6.54
C TYR A 60 -3.61 -14.52 5.31
N ASP A 61 -3.98 -15.77 5.11
CA ASP A 61 -3.70 -16.47 3.87
C ASP A 61 -4.71 -16.07 2.76
N THR A 62 -4.48 -16.59 1.56
CA THR A 62 -5.29 -16.26 0.37
C THR A 62 -6.29 -17.36 0.02
N ASP A 63 -6.44 -18.37 0.86
CA ASP A 63 -7.39 -19.46 0.64
C ASP A 63 -8.83 -18.95 0.68
N TRP A 64 -9.71 -19.56 -0.10
CA TRP A 64 -11.09 -19.11 -0.26
C TRP A 64 -11.92 -19.18 1.03
N ASP A 65 -11.52 -20.01 2.01
CA ASP A 65 -12.13 -20.17 3.33
C ASP A 65 -11.34 -19.45 4.44
N SER A 66 -10.38 -18.59 4.06
CA SER A 66 -9.55 -17.83 4.98
C SER A 66 -10.37 -16.97 5.95
N GLU A 67 -9.88 -16.83 7.18
CA GLU A 67 -10.40 -15.89 8.17
C GLU A 67 -10.45 -14.43 7.65
N ALA A 68 -9.68 -14.10 6.61
CA ALA A 68 -9.70 -12.79 5.96
C ALA A 68 -11.11 -12.38 5.49
N TYR A 69 -11.92 -13.32 5.01
CA TYR A 69 -13.30 -13.07 4.54
C TYR A 69 -14.29 -12.83 5.68
N LEU A 70 -13.91 -13.13 6.91
CA LEU A 70 -14.72 -12.91 8.12
C LEU A 70 -14.37 -11.59 8.83
N THR A 71 -13.41 -10.84 8.31
CA THR A 71 -12.95 -9.56 8.87
C THR A 71 -13.27 -8.41 7.92
N VAL A 72 -13.38 -7.19 8.46
CA VAL A 72 -13.50 -5.95 7.68
C VAL A 72 -12.15 -5.30 7.36
N SER A 73 -11.05 -5.94 7.75
CA SER A 73 -9.70 -5.40 7.59
C SER A 73 -9.24 -5.47 6.14
N GLY A 74 -9.00 -4.32 5.51
CA GLY A 74 -8.49 -4.23 4.14
C GLY A 74 -9.47 -4.56 3.01
N GLN A 75 -10.73 -4.89 3.30
CA GLN A 75 -11.69 -5.36 2.30
C GLN A 75 -12.19 -4.27 1.34
N ASN A 76 -12.08 -3.00 1.71
CA ASN A 76 -12.51 -1.87 0.89
C ASN A 76 -11.34 -1.19 0.16
N SER A 77 -10.22 -1.89 0.02
CA SER A 77 -9.01 -1.39 -0.64
C SER A 77 -8.64 -2.27 -1.81
N ASN A 78 -8.52 -1.67 -2.98
CA ASN A 78 -7.90 -2.28 -4.15
C ASN A 78 -6.50 -1.69 -4.31
N ASN A 79 -5.47 -2.54 -4.25
CA ASN A 79 -4.09 -2.11 -4.32
C ASN A 79 -3.45 -2.61 -5.60
N SER A 80 -2.72 -1.73 -6.28
CA SER A 80 -1.95 -2.06 -7.47
C SER A 80 -0.48 -1.73 -7.24
N VAL A 81 0.39 -2.52 -7.85
CA VAL A 81 1.82 -2.21 -7.95
C VAL A 81 2.06 -1.53 -9.28
N ARG A 82 2.62 -0.33 -9.25
CA ARG A 82 2.93 0.44 -10.44
C ARG A 82 4.43 0.46 -10.67
N VAL A 83 4.87 -0.01 -11.84
CA VAL A 83 6.29 -0.14 -12.20
C VAL A 83 6.64 0.71 -13.41
N SER A 84 7.83 1.31 -13.39
CA SER A 84 8.38 2.05 -14.53
C SER A 84 9.29 1.17 -15.37
N ASN A 85 9.61 1.62 -16.62
CA ASN A 85 10.59 0.95 -17.45
C ASN A 85 11.96 0.89 -16.78
N GLU A 86 12.38 1.95 -16.05
CA GLU A 86 13.65 1.96 -15.31
C GLU A 86 13.74 0.85 -14.28
N PHE A 87 12.62 0.57 -13.57
CA PHE A 87 12.57 -0.56 -12.65
C PHE A 87 12.71 -1.90 -13.38
N LEU A 88 12.00 -2.08 -14.49
CA LEU A 88 12.07 -3.31 -15.29
C LEU A 88 13.48 -3.52 -15.89
N ASP A 89 14.11 -2.46 -16.35
CA ASP A 89 15.51 -2.49 -16.80
C ASP A 89 16.47 -2.86 -15.67
N ALA A 90 16.22 -2.39 -14.45
CA ALA A 90 17.00 -2.79 -13.28
C ALA A 90 16.81 -4.27 -12.95
N VAL A 91 15.59 -4.79 -13.06
CA VAL A 91 15.27 -6.21 -12.90
C VAL A 91 16.02 -7.07 -13.93
N GLU A 92 15.99 -6.68 -15.22
CA GLU A 92 16.66 -7.43 -16.29
C GLU A 92 18.19 -7.46 -16.11
N ARG A 93 18.78 -6.35 -15.67
CA ARG A 93 20.23 -6.24 -15.45
C ARG A 93 20.70 -6.82 -14.12
N GLY A 94 19.80 -7.25 -13.24
CA GLY A 94 20.14 -7.67 -11.88
C GLY A 94 20.69 -6.52 -11.04
N GLY A 95 20.13 -5.32 -11.21
CA GLY A 95 20.57 -4.10 -10.56
C GLY A 95 19.85 -3.82 -9.22
N GLN A 96 20.23 -2.69 -8.64
CA GLN A 96 19.61 -2.20 -7.41
C GLN A 96 18.47 -1.24 -7.73
N TRP A 97 17.47 -1.20 -6.85
CA TRP A 97 16.35 -0.26 -6.90
C TRP A 97 16.28 0.58 -5.63
N ASN A 98 16.24 1.89 -5.80
CA ASN A 98 16.17 2.83 -4.67
C ASN A 98 14.72 3.18 -4.34
N LEU A 99 14.33 2.99 -3.10
CA LEU A 99 13.11 3.55 -2.55
C LEU A 99 13.39 4.98 -2.10
N VAL A 100 12.63 5.93 -2.61
CA VAL A 100 12.78 7.35 -2.31
C VAL A 100 11.63 7.88 -1.48
N GLN A 101 11.92 8.77 -0.56
CA GLN A 101 10.91 9.47 0.23
C GLN A 101 10.17 10.47 -0.67
N ARG A 102 8.85 10.52 -0.58
CA ARG A 102 8.03 11.47 -1.36
C ARG A 102 8.15 12.92 -0.88
N THR A 103 8.63 13.11 0.34
CA THR A 103 8.71 14.42 1.00
C THR A 103 9.92 15.24 0.58
N ASP A 104 11.06 14.60 0.37
CA ASP A 104 12.35 15.26 0.12
C ASP A 104 13.13 14.63 -1.04
N GLY A 105 12.69 13.47 -1.56
CA GLY A 105 13.36 12.76 -2.64
C GLY A 105 14.61 11.99 -2.21
N GLU A 106 14.92 11.96 -0.92
CA GLU A 106 16.08 11.23 -0.41
C GLU A 106 15.87 9.71 -0.46
N VAL A 107 16.93 8.97 -0.75
CA VAL A 107 16.89 7.51 -0.75
C VAL A 107 16.77 7.01 0.69
N CYS A 108 15.69 6.28 0.99
CA CYS A 108 15.48 5.70 2.32
C CYS A 108 15.93 4.24 2.41
N GLU A 109 15.92 3.51 1.30
CA GLU A 109 16.33 2.12 1.24
C GLU A 109 16.75 1.77 -0.19
N THR A 110 17.66 0.81 -0.32
CA THR A 110 18.08 0.25 -1.61
C THR A 110 17.86 -1.25 -1.58
N LEU A 111 17.11 -1.76 -2.54
CA LEU A 111 16.72 -3.17 -2.65
C LEU A 111 17.32 -3.80 -3.90
N ASP A 112 17.47 -5.12 -3.92
CA ASP A 112 17.70 -5.85 -5.15
C ASP A 112 16.42 -5.84 -6.01
N ALA A 113 16.53 -5.37 -7.25
CA ALA A 113 15.38 -5.22 -8.13
C ALA A 113 14.75 -6.57 -8.50
N ARG A 114 15.57 -7.62 -8.68
CA ARG A 114 15.11 -8.97 -9.01
C ARG A 114 14.36 -9.59 -7.83
N GLU A 115 14.89 -9.48 -6.62
CA GLU A 115 14.21 -9.98 -5.42
C GLU A 115 12.87 -9.27 -5.20
N LEU A 116 12.80 -7.97 -5.46
CA LEU A 116 11.54 -7.22 -5.37
C LEU A 116 10.54 -7.67 -6.42
N TRP A 117 11.00 -7.90 -7.66
CA TRP A 117 10.16 -8.42 -8.74
C TRP A 117 9.62 -9.82 -8.44
N ASP A 118 10.46 -10.70 -7.88
CA ASP A 118 10.05 -12.05 -7.50
C ASP A 118 8.98 -12.03 -6.39
N LYS A 119 9.07 -11.10 -5.44
CA LYS A 119 8.01 -10.87 -4.42
C LYS A 119 6.70 -10.40 -5.05
N ILE A 120 6.76 -9.46 -5.99
CA ILE A 120 5.58 -8.97 -6.73
C ILE A 120 4.93 -10.12 -7.50
N SER A 121 5.73 -10.90 -8.23
CA SER A 121 5.26 -12.03 -9.03
C SER A 121 4.64 -13.13 -8.16
N HIS A 122 5.27 -13.45 -7.03
CA HIS A 122 4.75 -14.42 -6.08
C HIS A 122 3.42 -13.95 -5.47
N ALA A 123 3.33 -12.70 -5.05
CA ALA A 123 2.10 -12.15 -4.49
C ALA A 123 0.95 -12.16 -5.51
N ALA A 124 1.21 -11.76 -6.76
CA ALA A 124 0.23 -11.82 -7.83
C ALA A 124 -0.28 -13.25 -8.10
N TRP A 125 0.62 -14.23 -8.08
CA TRP A 125 0.25 -15.64 -8.23
C TRP A 125 -0.56 -16.14 -7.03
N ALA A 126 -0.11 -15.88 -5.81
CA ALA A 126 -0.75 -16.37 -4.59
C ALA A 126 -2.17 -15.80 -4.40
N CYS A 127 -2.36 -14.50 -4.71
CA CYS A 127 -3.67 -13.85 -4.61
C CYS A 127 -4.59 -14.12 -5.81
N ALA A 128 -4.05 -14.64 -6.93
CA ALA A 128 -4.75 -14.77 -8.21
C ALA A 128 -5.39 -13.44 -8.72
N ASP A 129 -4.83 -12.30 -8.28
CA ASP A 129 -5.30 -10.94 -8.60
C ASP A 129 -4.09 -10.04 -8.89
N PRO A 130 -3.54 -10.11 -10.13
CA PRO A 130 -2.32 -9.42 -10.51
C PRO A 130 -2.55 -7.94 -10.80
N GLY A 131 -2.71 -7.12 -9.77
CA GLY A 131 -2.84 -5.68 -9.87
C GLY A 131 -1.52 -4.98 -10.25
N LEU A 132 -0.97 -5.27 -11.42
CA LEU A 132 0.27 -4.70 -11.93
C LEU A 132 -0.01 -3.68 -13.04
N GLN A 133 0.60 -2.49 -12.94
CA GLN A 133 0.45 -1.40 -13.91
C GLN A 133 1.82 -0.93 -14.41
N TYR A 134 1.94 -0.73 -15.70
CA TYR A 134 3.17 -0.30 -16.39
C TYR A 134 3.14 1.21 -16.59
N ASP A 135 3.64 1.94 -15.62
CA ASP A 135 3.52 3.39 -15.51
C ASP A 135 4.01 4.16 -16.75
N THR A 136 5.20 3.82 -17.25
CA THR A 136 5.80 4.49 -18.41
C THR A 136 4.94 4.30 -19.65
N THR A 137 4.56 3.06 -19.97
CA THR A 137 3.74 2.72 -21.12
C THR A 137 2.35 3.36 -21.04
N ILE A 138 1.71 3.35 -19.87
CA ILE A 138 0.40 3.99 -19.66
C ILE A 138 0.47 5.47 -20.02
N ASN A 139 1.50 6.17 -19.57
CA ASN A 139 1.65 7.60 -19.83
C ASN A 139 2.15 7.94 -21.25
N GLU A 140 2.90 7.04 -21.89
CA GLU A 140 3.25 7.18 -23.32
C GLU A 140 2.01 7.10 -24.23
N TRP A 141 1.01 6.29 -23.85
CA TRP A 141 -0.23 6.13 -24.59
C TRP A 141 -1.35 7.06 -24.15
N HIS A 142 -1.05 7.98 -23.25
CA HIS A 142 -2.04 8.93 -22.74
C HIS A 142 -2.55 9.86 -23.85
N THR A 143 -3.87 9.90 -24.04
CA THR A 143 -4.51 10.64 -25.13
C THR A 143 -4.74 12.13 -24.82
N CYS A 144 -4.54 12.57 -23.57
CA CYS A 144 -4.73 13.96 -23.11
C CYS A 144 -3.60 14.40 -22.15
N PRO A 145 -2.33 14.39 -22.58
CA PRO A 145 -1.18 14.63 -21.71
C PRO A 145 -1.14 16.04 -21.11
N GLU A 146 -1.74 17.02 -21.77
CA GLU A 146 -1.82 18.41 -21.27
C GLU A 146 -2.69 18.53 -20.02
N GLY A 147 -3.59 17.56 -19.78
CA GLY A 147 -4.45 17.54 -18.60
C GLY A 147 -3.76 17.07 -17.33
N GLY A 148 -2.58 16.48 -17.45
CA GLY A 148 -1.80 15.93 -16.34
C GLY A 148 -1.34 14.50 -16.61
N ARG A 149 -0.84 13.85 -15.58
CA ARG A 149 -0.33 12.48 -15.63
C ARG A 149 -1.42 11.48 -15.19
N ILE A 150 -1.39 10.28 -15.74
CA ILE A 150 -2.21 9.16 -15.26
C ILE A 150 -1.48 8.50 -14.08
N ASP A 151 -2.01 8.63 -12.87
CA ASP A 151 -1.39 8.12 -11.64
C ASP A 151 -2.08 6.87 -11.09
N ALA A 152 -3.30 6.57 -11.52
CA ALA A 152 -4.09 5.44 -11.04
C ALA A 152 -5.06 4.92 -12.10
N SER A 153 -5.81 3.89 -11.75
CA SER A 153 -6.90 3.33 -12.55
C SER A 153 -8.10 2.98 -11.66
N ASN A 154 -9.21 2.59 -12.29
CA ASN A 154 -10.26 1.85 -11.60
C ASN A 154 -9.76 0.45 -11.17
N PRO A 155 -10.50 -0.29 -10.32
CA PRO A 155 -10.05 -1.59 -9.80
C PRO A 155 -9.70 -2.62 -10.86
N CYS A 156 -10.49 -2.72 -11.93
CA CYS A 156 -10.26 -3.69 -13.01
C CYS A 156 -9.22 -3.24 -14.05
N SER A 157 -8.66 -2.03 -13.88
CA SER A 157 -7.61 -1.45 -14.75
C SER A 157 -8.02 -1.24 -16.21
N GLU A 158 -9.32 -1.19 -16.52
CA GLU A 158 -9.80 -0.87 -17.88
C GLU A 158 -9.90 0.65 -18.11
N TYR A 159 -9.91 1.47 -17.06
CA TYR A 159 -9.96 2.92 -17.13
C TYR A 159 -8.67 3.56 -16.59
N MET A 160 -7.77 3.89 -17.50
CA MET A 160 -6.50 4.56 -17.25
C MET A 160 -6.62 6.01 -17.68
N PHE A 161 -6.94 6.91 -16.74
CA PHE A 161 -7.13 8.32 -17.06
C PHE A 161 -6.79 9.23 -15.88
N LEU A 162 -7.08 10.52 -16.04
CA LEU A 162 -6.78 11.57 -15.06
C LEU A 162 -7.54 11.38 -13.74
N ASP A 163 -6.96 11.87 -12.66
CA ASP A 163 -7.63 11.99 -11.37
C ASP A 163 -8.91 12.84 -11.48
N ASP A 164 -9.82 12.66 -10.53
CA ASP A 164 -11.11 13.36 -10.46
C ASP A 164 -12.01 13.18 -11.69
N THR A 165 -11.82 12.10 -12.44
CA THR A 165 -12.66 11.71 -13.58
C THR A 165 -13.49 10.47 -13.26
N ALA A 166 -14.46 10.18 -14.12
CA ALA A 166 -15.35 9.03 -13.96
C ALA A 166 -15.51 8.24 -15.27
N CYS A 167 -15.69 6.93 -15.13
CA CYS A 167 -16.01 6.04 -16.23
C CYS A 167 -17.54 5.88 -16.33
N ASN A 168 -18.11 6.19 -17.49
CA ASN A 168 -19.51 5.89 -17.80
C ASN A 168 -19.60 4.50 -18.43
N LEU A 169 -20.30 3.59 -17.75
CA LEU A 169 -20.49 2.22 -18.23
C LEU A 169 -21.85 2.08 -18.94
N ALA A 170 -21.86 1.33 -20.03
CA ALA A 170 -23.06 0.96 -20.74
C ALA A 170 -22.96 -0.48 -21.26
N SER A 171 -24.07 -1.17 -21.25
CA SER A 171 -24.23 -2.49 -21.86
C SER A 171 -25.36 -2.49 -22.85
N MET A 172 -25.11 -2.96 -24.05
CA MET A 172 -26.10 -3.05 -25.11
C MET A 172 -26.51 -4.52 -25.33
N ASN A 173 -27.80 -4.79 -25.29
CA ASN A 173 -28.31 -6.10 -25.65
C ASN A 173 -28.32 -6.24 -27.18
N LEU A 174 -27.24 -6.80 -27.73
CA LEU A 174 -27.06 -6.95 -29.18
C LEU A 174 -28.14 -7.84 -29.82
N MET A 175 -28.79 -8.71 -29.06
CA MET A 175 -29.91 -9.54 -29.59
C MET A 175 -31.12 -8.70 -30.03
N LYS A 176 -31.28 -7.49 -29.51
CA LYS A 176 -32.31 -6.55 -29.92
C LYS A 176 -32.08 -5.89 -31.28
N PHE A 177 -30.87 -5.99 -31.81
CA PHE A 177 -30.46 -5.39 -33.06
C PHE A 177 -30.27 -6.42 -34.18
N ARG A 178 -30.73 -7.65 -33.99
CA ARG A 178 -30.75 -8.67 -35.05
C ARG A 178 -32.00 -8.54 -35.89
N ASP A 179 -31.81 -8.55 -37.20
CA ASP A 179 -32.91 -8.50 -38.18
C ASP A 179 -33.56 -9.88 -38.43
N GLU A 180 -32.85 -10.97 -38.04
CA GLU A 180 -33.36 -12.34 -38.20
C GLU A 180 -33.64 -13.02 -36.86
N PRO A 181 -34.72 -13.79 -36.76
CA PRO A 181 -35.01 -14.57 -35.57
C PRO A 181 -33.94 -15.66 -35.35
N VAL A 182 -33.64 -15.94 -34.12
CA VAL A 182 -32.78 -17.07 -33.72
C VAL A 182 -33.58 -18.34 -33.98
N SER A 183 -33.18 -19.17 -34.95
CA SER A 183 -33.74 -20.51 -35.21
C SER A 183 -33.34 -21.49 -34.10
#